data_bb44fa6c66a62c801744634392826157
#
_entry.id   bb44fa6c66a62c801744634392826157
#
_cell.length_a   1.000
_cell.length_b   1.000
_cell.length_c   1.000
_cell.angle_alpha   90.00
_cell.angle_beta   90.00
_cell.angle_gamma   90.00
#
_symmetry.space_group_name_H-M   'P 1'
#
loop_
_entity.id
_entity.type
_entity.pdbx_description
1 polymer ?
#
loop_
_entity_poly.entity_id
_entity_poly.type
_entity_poly.pdbx_seq_one_letter_code
_entity_poly.pdbx_strand_id
1 'polypeptide(L)'
;LEILEAELEAARLLVYKSAWMMDNKMPNSKEASMGKAKAGRIGNRISLKCVEICSMQGFSEDHLLEKFSRDSKILDIFEGTQQIQQLIVARQVLNKSSADLK
;
A
#
# COMPACT_ATOMS: atom_id res chain seq x y z
N LEU A 1 5.34 15.89 -7.62
CA LEU A 1 6.24 14.98 -6.88
C LEU A 1 6.03 15.09 -5.38
N GLU A 2 5.93 16.27 -4.79
CA GLU A 2 5.77 16.49 -3.33
C GLU A 2 4.63 15.68 -2.71
N ILE A 3 3.46 15.65 -3.36
CA ILE A 3 2.31 14.86 -2.87
C ILE A 3 2.62 13.37 -2.84
N LEU A 4 3.33 12.86 -3.84
CA LEU A 4 3.68 11.44 -3.90
C LEU A 4 4.71 11.08 -2.82
N GLU A 5 5.65 11.96 -2.56
CA GLU A 5 6.63 11.78 -1.49
C GLU A 5 5.96 11.79 -0.12
N ALA A 6 5.08 12.74 0.14
CA ALA A 6 4.30 12.79 1.38
C ALA A 6 3.44 11.53 1.59
N GLU A 7 2.82 11.01 0.52
CA GLU A 7 2.06 9.76 0.58
C GLU A 7 2.95 8.54 0.82
N LEU A 8 4.15 8.51 0.24
CA LEU A 8 5.14 7.46 0.47
C LEU A 8 5.62 7.46 1.93
N GLU A 9 5.93 8.63 2.46
CA GLU A 9 6.34 8.76 3.86
C GLU A 9 5.20 8.36 4.82
N ALA A 10 3.96 8.75 4.53
CA ALA A 10 2.81 8.30 5.30
C ALA A 10 2.66 6.77 5.30
N ALA A 11 2.90 6.11 4.15
CA ALA A 11 2.88 4.66 4.06
C ALA A 11 4.01 4.04 4.89
N ARG A 12 5.22 4.59 4.82
CA ARG A 12 6.40 4.16 5.59
C ARG A 12 6.14 4.24 7.10
N LEU A 13 5.62 5.37 7.57
CA LEU A 13 5.28 5.56 8.98
C LEU A 13 4.22 4.59 9.49
N LEU A 14 3.21 4.26 8.67
CA LEU A 14 2.21 3.25 9.03
C LEU A 14 2.83 1.86 9.19
N VAL A 15 3.75 1.48 8.30
CA VAL A 15 4.46 0.20 8.38
C VAL A 15 5.34 0.16 9.62
N TYR A 16 6.12 1.19 9.89
CA TYR A 16 6.97 1.27 11.08
C TYR A 16 6.16 1.27 12.37
N LYS A 17 5.04 1.97 12.40
CA LYS A 17 4.12 1.93 13.55
C LYS A 17 3.61 0.51 13.79
N SER A 18 3.18 -0.19 12.74
CA SER A 18 2.70 -1.56 12.86
C SER A 18 3.78 -2.51 13.36
N ALA A 19 5.02 -2.38 12.86
CA ALA A 19 6.17 -3.17 13.31
C ALA A 19 6.49 -2.90 14.79
N TRP A 20 6.55 -1.64 15.16
CA TRP A 20 6.78 -1.25 16.55
C TRP A 20 5.71 -1.79 17.50
N MET A 21 4.44 -1.76 17.11
CA MET A 21 3.34 -2.34 17.89
C MET A 21 3.53 -3.85 18.07
N MET A 22 3.97 -4.56 17.01
CA MET A 22 4.26 -5.99 17.09
C MET A 22 5.38 -6.29 18.07
N ASP A 23 6.48 -5.55 18.02
CA ASP A 23 7.62 -5.71 18.91
C ASP A 23 7.23 -5.49 20.39
N ASN A 24 6.28 -4.60 20.64
CA ASN A 24 5.74 -4.32 21.95
C ASN A 24 4.52 -5.19 22.33
N LYS A 25 4.23 -6.26 21.57
CA LYS A 25 3.12 -7.20 21.79
C LYS A 25 1.74 -6.53 21.85
N MET A 26 1.59 -5.42 21.12
CA MET A 26 0.31 -4.70 21.00
C MET A 26 -0.50 -5.23 19.81
N PRO A 27 -1.84 -5.29 19.89
CA PRO A 27 -2.69 -5.62 18.75
C PRO A 27 -2.48 -4.60 17.61
N ASN A 28 -2.10 -5.08 16.42
CA ASN A 28 -1.75 -4.20 15.29
C ASN A 28 -2.49 -4.52 13.99
N SER A 29 -3.51 -5.36 14.03
CA SER A 29 -4.23 -5.80 12.82
C SER A 29 -4.75 -4.64 11.96
N LYS A 30 -5.28 -3.59 12.58
CA LYS A 30 -5.74 -2.39 11.89
C LYS A 30 -4.58 -1.65 11.21
N GLU A 31 -3.51 -1.38 11.96
CA GLU A 31 -2.34 -0.65 11.49
C GLU A 31 -1.60 -1.42 10.38
N ALA A 32 -1.46 -2.72 10.51
CA ALA A 32 -0.88 -3.59 9.49
C ALA A 32 -1.68 -3.55 8.19
N SER A 33 -3.01 -3.67 8.28
CA SER A 33 -3.90 -3.58 7.11
C SER A 33 -3.88 -2.19 6.47
N MET A 34 -3.85 -1.11 7.27
CA MET A 34 -3.69 0.26 6.76
C MET A 34 -2.36 0.45 6.04
N GLY A 35 -1.27 -0.04 6.64
CA GLY A 35 0.08 0.04 6.07
C GLY A 35 0.17 -0.70 4.74
N LYS A 36 -0.30 -1.94 4.68
CA LYS A 36 -0.31 -2.75 3.45
C LYS A 36 -1.17 -2.11 2.36
N ALA A 37 -2.37 -1.68 2.68
CA ALA A 37 -3.27 -1.02 1.72
C ALA A 37 -2.68 0.28 1.19
N LYS A 38 -2.11 1.12 2.04
CA LYS A 38 -1.47 2.38 1.64
C LYS A 38 -0.22 2.14 0.81
N ALA A 39 0.68 1.24 1.26
CA ALA A 39 1.94 0.96 0.57
C ALA A 39 1.72 0.35 -0.82
N GLY A 40 0.83 -0.64 -0.96
CA GLY A 40 0.54 -1.24 -2.26
C GLY A 40 -0.02 -0.24 -3.25
N ARG A 41 -0.98 0.58 -2.83
CA ARG A 41 -1.60 1.61 -3.67
C ARG A 41 -0.59 2.68 -4.10
N ILE A 42 0.18 3.22 -3.15
CA ILE A 42 1.12 4.29 -3.47
C ILE A 42 2.30 3.81 -4.29
N GLY A 43 2.80 2.60 -4.07
CA GLY A 43 3.85 1.99 -4.88
C GLY A 43 3.46 1.90 -6.35
N ASN A 44 2.26 1.43 -6.64
CA ASN A 44 1.74 1.37 -8.01
C ASN A 44 1.55 2.77 -8.61
N ARG A 45 0.98 3.71 -7.84
CA ARG A 45 0.76 5.09 -8.30
C ARG A 45 2.08 5.83 -8.60
N ILE A 46 3.09 5.66 -7.76
CA ILE A 46 4.41 6.28 -7.96
C ILE A 46 5.06 5.72 -9.21
N SER A 47 5.11 4.40 -9.37
CA SER A 47 5.76 3.77 -10.52
C SER A 47 5.11 4.19 -11.84
N LEU A 48 3.78 4.23 -11.93
CA LEU A 48 3.06 4.75 -13.10
C LEU A 48 3.36 6.22 -13.35
N LYS A 49 3.45 7.03 -12.30
CA LYS A 49 3.77 8.47 -12.45
C LYS A 49 5.21 8.69 -12.88
N CYS A 50 6.13 7.84 -12.46
CA CYS A 50 7.51 7.88 -12.97
C CYS A 50 7.58 7.57 -14.47
N VAL A 51 6.85 6.57 -14.96
CA VAL A 51 6.74 6.27 -16.39
C VAL A 51 6.22 7.49 -17.15
N GLU A 52 5.15 8.11 -16.65
CA GLU A 52 4.56 9.31 -17.26
C GLU A 52 5.55 10.49 -17.34
N ILE A 53 6.28 10.76 -16.26
CA ILE A 53 7.25 11.86 -16.19
C ILE A 53 8.42 11.62 -17.15
N CYS A 54 8.91 10.38 -17.25
CA CYS A 54 10.01 10.01 -18.12
C CYS A 54 9.59 9.85 -19.60
N SER A 55 8.29 9.96 -19.89
CA SER A 55 7.75 9.89 -21.24
C SER A 55 8.24 8.66 -22.02
N MET A 56 8.74 8.83 -23.24
CA MET A 56 9.20 7.71 -24.08
C MET A 56 10.28 6.84 -23.42
N GLN A 57 11.17 7.43 -22.64
CA GLN A 57 12.18 6.67 -21.90
C GLN A 57 11.55 5.82 -20.79
N GLY A 58 10.44 6.27 -20.20
CA GLY A 58 9.71 5.52 -19.19
C GLY A 58 9.04 4.25 -19.73
N PHE A 59 8.69 4.22 -21.02
CA PHE A 59 8.10 3.06 -21.71
C PHE A 59 9.15 2.14 -22.34
N SER A 60 10.42 2.57 -22.44
CA SER A 60 11.48 1.76 -23.05
C SER A 60 11.83 0.58 -22.18
N GLU A 61 11.99 -0.60 -22.79
CA GLU A 61 12.50 -1.81 -22.12
C GLU A 61 13.98 -1.69 -21.73
N ASP A 62 14.70 -0.68 -22.23
CA ASP A 62 16.09 -0.38 -21.84
C ASP A 62 16.18 0.12 -20.38
N HIS A 63 15.05 0.55 -19.80
CA HIS A 63 14.95 1.05 -18.44
C HIS A 63 13.94 0.21 -17.62
N LEU A 64 14.17 0.13 -16.31
CA LEU A 64 13.33 -0.69 -15.43
C LEU A 64 11.99 -0.02 -15.05
N LEU A 65 11.72 1.22 -15.44
CA LEU A 65 10.53 1.96 -15.02
C LEU A 65 9.23 1.30 -15.48
N GLU A 66 9.15 0.88 -16.76
CA GLU A 66 7.98 0.17 -17.28
C GLU A 66 7.76 -1.16 -16.53
N LYS A 67 8.86 -1.88 -16.25
CA LYS A 67 8.83 -3.12 -15.49
C LYS A 67 8.33 -2.87 -14.06
N PHE A 68 8.83 -1.86 -13.37
CA PHE A 68 8.38 -1.50 -12.02
C PHE A 68 6.90 -1.13 -11.98
N SER A 69 6.37 -0.47 -13.01
CA SER A 69 4.95 -0.15 -13.09
C SER A 69 4.07 -1.41 -13.20
N ARG A 70 4.53 -2.42 -13.93
CA ARG A 70 3.86 -3.73 -14.02
C ARG A 70 4.01 -4.54 -12.73
N ASP A 71 5.23 -4.65 -12.21
CA ASP A 71 5.54 -5.44 -11.02
C ASP A 71 4.87 -4.87 -9.76
N SER A 72 4.77 -3.55 -9.64
CA SER A 72 4.15 -2.91 -8.47
C SER A 72 2.66 -3.25 -8.31
N LYS A 73 1.98 -3.66 -9.39
CA LYS A 73 0.56 -4.00 -9.33
C LYS A 73 0.29 -5.22 -8.46
N ILE A 74 1.20 -6.18 -8.40
CA ILE A 74 1.03 -7.36 -7.55
C ILE A 74 0.99 -7.01 -6.06
N LEU A 75 1.69 -5.93 -5.65
CA LEU A 75 1.69 -5.45 -4.27
C LEU A 75 0.29 -5.03 -3.77
N ASP A 76 -0.59 -4.69 -4.70
CA ASP A 76 -1.98 -4.31 -4.40
C ASP A 76 -2.92 -5.52 -4.31
N ILE A 77 -2.47 -6.69 -4.75
CA ILE A 77 -3.28 -7.91 -4.92
C ILE A 77 -2.89 -9.01 -3.93
N PHE A 78 -1.60 -9.38 -3.88
CA PHE A 78 -1.13 -10.53 -3.11
C PHE A 78 -1.14 -10.25 -1.59
N GLU A 79 -1.07 -11.31 -0.78
CA GLU A 79 -1.10 -11.22 0.70
C GLU A 79 -2.30 -10.43 1.24
N GLY A 80 -3.44 -10.59 0.58
CA GLY A 80 -4.68 -9.88 0.86
C GLY A 80 -4.88 -8.65 -0.04
N THR A 81 -5.91 -8.73 -0.86
CA THR A 81 -6.25 -7.66 -1.79
C THR A 81 -6.54 -6.33 -1.08
N GLN A 82 -6.46 -5.24 -1.82
CA GLN A 82 -6.82 -3.91 -1.34
C GLN A 82 -8.19 -3.88 -0.65
N GLN A 83 -9.18 -4.56 -1.25
CA GLN A 83 -10.54 -4.65 -0.72
C GLN A 83 -10.61 -5.37 0.62
N ILE A 84 -9.89 -6.48 0.76
CA ILE A 84 -9.81 -7.24 2.02
C ILE A 84 -9.14 -6.41 3.11
N GLN A 85 -8.06 -5.70 2.79
CA GLN A 85 -7.39 -4.84 3.77
C GLN A 85 -8.30 -3.71 4.24
N GLN A 86 -9.04 -3.08 3.33
CA GLN A 86 -10.02 -2.05 3.67
C GLN A 86 -11.15 -2.60 4.54
N LEU A 87 -11.62 -3.82 4.25
CA LEU A 87 -12.65 -4.48 5.06
C LEU A 87 -12.17 -4.77 6.48
N ILE A 88 -10.91 -5.22 6.65
CA ILE A 88 -10.31 -5.42 7.98
C ILE A 88 -10.26 -4.09 8.75
N VAL A 89 -9.80 -3.02 8.12
CA VAL A 89 -9.78 -1.69 8.74
C VAL A 89 -11.17 -1.25 9.16
N ALA A 90 -12.16 -1.38 8.26
CA ALA A 90 -13.54 -1.00 8.55
C ALA A 90 -14.11 -1.76 9.75
N ARG A 91 -13.90 -3.08 9.83
CA ARG A 91 -14.33 -3.91 10.96
C ARG A 91 -13.73 -3.42 12.27
N GLN A 92 -12.43 -3.15 12.28
CA GLN A 92 -11.72 -2.67 13.47
C GLN A 92 -12.22 -1.28 13.92
N VAL A 93 -12.50 -0.38 12.99
CA VAL A 93 -13.02 0.96 13.29
C VAL A 93 -14.45 0.90 13.82
N LEU A 94 -15.27 0.00 13.28
CA LEU A 94 -16.68 -0.17 13.68
C LEU A 94 -16.84 -1.09 14.89
N ASN A 95 -15.77 -1.71 15.40
CA ASN A 95 -15.82 -2.76 16.43
C ASN A 95 -16.80 -3.90 16.06
N LYS A 96 -16.83 -4.31 14.80
CA LYS A 96 -17.70 -5.36 14.28
C LYS A 96 -16.92 -6.59 13.84
N SER A 97 -17.50 -7.75 14.10
CA SER A 97 -17.00 -9.03 13.60
C SER A 97 -17.46 -9.31 12.16
N SER A 98 -16.92 -10.37 11.55
CA SER A 98 -17.39 -10.82 10.23
C SER A 98 -18.86 -11.26 10.24
N ALA A 99 -19.38 -11.72 11.37
CA ALA A 99 -20.77 -12.15 11.50
C ALA A 99 -21.75 -10.98 11.53
N ASP A 100 -21.28 -9.78 11.95
CA ASP A 100 -22.11 -8.58 12.09
C ASP A 100 -22.26 -7.78 10.78
N LEU A 101 -21.54 -8.18 9.74
CA LEU A 101 -21.51 -7.52 8.44
C LEU A 101 -22.29 -8.31 7.35
N LYS A 102 -23.39 -8.93 7.77
CA LYS A 102 -24.31 -9.62 6.86
C LYS A 102 -25.20 -8.61 6.12
#